data_7297a1876bef85aad160be594697cad2
#
_entry.id   7297a1876bef85aad160be594697cad2
#
_cell.length_a   1.000
_cell.length_b   1.000
_cell.length_c   1.000
_cell.angle_alpha   90.00
_cell.angle_beta   90.00
_cell.angle_gamma   90.00
#
_symmetry.space_group_name_H-M   'P 1'
#
loop_
_entity.id
_entity.type
_entity.pdbx_description
1 polymer ?
#
loop_
_entity_poly.entity_id
_entity_poly.type
_entity_poly.pdbx_seq_one_letter_code
_entity_poly.pdbx_strand_id
1 'polypeptide(L)'
;KITIEEGATLTITGLIGCADAEKLIIKVGGQLIHNNAGVKATLEKEIEGYGSTNESWYTISSPLMGNVALSDVESLIPTTNNYDLYRYDEPTSVWQNVKQTSNNFANLENGRGYLYANEYDATLSFAGELNGDDVTYHLSKTENIVLSGFHLIGNPFTHNIYKGVGAAIDDNNLAAGYYTLSDAGAWGAKISDDIPIAPGQGILVKTSKEGDVKIKKTNTQPSQKSSVDILAITVNNNEYEDKAFAVFEDGVALEKVNHQNQDVPMIYLPVDDANYAVAMLDDNIKDIPLSFKANTMGEYTITINSDNRGFEHIYLVDS
;
A
#
# COMPACT_ATOMS: atom_id res chain seq x y z
N LYS A 1 21.91 24.17 2.89
CA LYS A 1 20.68 23.41 3.09
C LYS A 1 19.90 23.39 1.77
N ILE A 2 19.48 22.22 1.34
CA ILE A 2 18.62 22.01 0.17
C ILE A 2 17.30 21.47 0.68
N THR A 3 16.19 22.01 0.21
CA THR A 3 14.85 21.49 0.47
C THR A 3 14.21 21.13 -0.86
N ILE A 4 13.66 19.93 -0.94
CA ILE A 4 12.90 19.45 -2.09
C ILE A 4 11.42 19.56 -1.69
N GLU A 5 10.74 20.53 -2.26
CA GLU A 5 9.34 20.85 -1.94
C GLU A 5 8.39 19.89 -2.65
N GLU A 6 7.12 19.94 -2.29
CA GLU A 6 6.04 19.19 -2.91
C GLU A 6 6.04 19.36 -4.46
N GLY A 7 5.85 18.25 -5.16
CA GLY A 7 5.85 18.21 -6.62
C GLY A 7 7.23 18.34 -7.27
N ALA A 8 8.29 18.63 -6.50
CA ALA A 8 9.64 18.74 -7.02
C ALA A 8 10.36 17.38 -7.03
N THR A 9 11.15 17.14 -8.07
CA THR A 9 12.06 15.98 -8.15
C THR A 9 13.48 16.45 -8.38
N LEU A 10 14.39 16.08 -7.46
CA LEU A 10 15.82 16.27 -7.62
C LEU A 10 16.46 14.94 -8.06
N THR A 11 17.04 14.93 -9.24
CA THR A 11 17.81 13.78 -9.76
C THR A 11 19.30 14.08 -9.69
N ILE A 12 20.06 13.21 -9.04
CA ILE A 12 21.50 13.34 -8.88
C ILE A 12 22.18 12.19 -9.61
N THR A 13 22.84 12.51 -10.73
CA THR A 13 23.56 11.53 -11.56
C THR A 13 25.04 11.41 -11.20
N GLY A 14 25.58 12.41 -10.50
CA GLY A 14 26.98 12.45 -10.04
C GLY A 14 27.12 12.06 -8.56
N LEU A 15 28.33 12.20 -8.03
CA LEU A 15 28.58 12.00 -6.61
C LEU A 15 27.93 13.11 -5.78
N ILE A 16 27.18 12.73 -4.78
CA ILE A 16 26.69 13.64 -3.74
C ILE A 16 27.32 13.25 -2.40
N GLY A 17 28.00 14.20 -1.78
CA GLY A 17 28.54 14.07 -0.43
C GLY A 17 27.65 14.80 0.58
N CYS A 18 26.48 14.24 0.90
CA CYS A 18 25.64 14.77 1.98
C CYS A 18 25.84 13.88 3.21
N ALA A 19 26.72 14.31 4.11
CA ALA A 19 27.02 13.60 5.36
C ALA A 19 26.14 14.00 6.53
N ASP A 20 25.27 15.00 6.36
CA ASP A 20 24.43 15.59 7.39
C ASP A 20 22.97 15.61 6.88
N ALA A 21 22.11 14.81 7.52
CA ALA A 21 20.71 14.64 7.11
C ALA A 21 19.91 15.95 7.19
N GLU A 22 20.30 16.90 8.07
CA GLU A 22 19.59 18.18 8.24
C GLU A 22 19.83 19.15 7.08
N LYS A 23 20.78 18.86 6.21
CA LYS A 23 21.12 19.72 5.04
C LYS A 23 20.40 19.37 3.77
N LEU A 24 19.76 18.19 3.71
CA LEU A 24 18.96 17.73 2.58
C LEU A 24 17.59 17.26 3.09
N ILE A 25 16.59 18.08 2.90
CA ILE A 25 15.22 17.82 3.37
C ILE A 25 14.33 17.50 2.18
N ILE A 26 13.57 16.44 2.29
CA ILE A 26 12.58 16.02 1.31
C ILE A 26 11.21 16.17 1.99
N LYS A 27 10.44 17.16 1.53
CA LYS A 27 9.09 17.42 2.01
C LYS A 27 8.10 16.43 1.43
N VAL A 28 6.90 16.37 2.01
CA VAL A 28 5.78 15.59 1.47
C VAL A 28 5.60 15.90 -0.02
N GLY A 29 5.46 14.85 -0.85
CA GLY A 29 5.33 14.98 -2.30
C GLY A 29 6.61 15.36 -3.06
N GLY A 30 7.71 15.70 -2.35
CA GLY A 30 9.04 15.87 -2.94
C GLY A 30 9.73 14.53 -3.19
N GLN A 31 10.63 14.47 -4.16
CA GLN A 31 11.35 13.25 -4.51
C GLN A 31 12.85 13.49 -4.70
N LEU A 32 13.66 12.58 -4.16
CA LEU A 32 15.09 12.51 -4.44
C LEU A 32 15.44 11.19 -5.14
N ILE A 33 15.99 11.28 -6.33
CA ILE A 33 16.52 10.15 -7.09
C ILE A 33 18.04 10.23 -7.07
N HIS A 34 18.71 9.22 -6.53
CA HIS A 34 20.17 9.14 -6.44
C HIS A 34 20.65 7.70 -6.57
N ASN A 35 21.89 7.51 -7.03
CA ASN A 35 22.54 6.20 -7.16
C ASN A 35 23.77 6.07 -6.28
N ASN A 36 23.88 6.89 -5.23
CA ASN A 36 25.04 6.91 -4.35
C ASN A 36 24.74 6.23 -3.01
N ALA A 37 25.69 5.49 -2.49
CA ALA A 37 25.71 5.06 -1.09
C ALA A 37 26.15 6.21 -0.17
N GLY A 38 25.80 6.12 1.12
CA GLY A 38 26.23 7.08 2.14
C GLY A 38 25.51 8.44 2.09
N VAL A 39 24.48 8.61 1.25
CA VAL A 39 23.68 9.83 1.22
C VAL A 39 22.82 9.92 2.45
N LYS A 40 22.95 11.00 3.20
CA LYS A 40 22.07 11.29 4.34
C LYS A 40 21.09 12.41 4.00
N ALA A 41 19.83 12.19 4.35
CA ALA A 41 18.76 13.17 4.18
C ALA A 41 17.69 12.97 5.24
N THR A 42 16.77 13.93 5.34
CA THR A 42 15.54 13.80 6.11
C THR A 42 14.36 13.73 5.15
N LEU A 43 13.58 12.66 5.23
CA LEU A 43 12.25 12.57 4.61
C LEU A 43 11.20 12.96 5.66
N GLU A 44 10.38 13.95 5.34
CA GLU A 44 9.26 14.36 6.16
C GLU A 44 7.95 13.81 5.60
N LYS A 45 7.09 13.31 6.50
CA LYS A 45 5.73 12.87 6.20
C LYS A 45 4.77 13.55 7.14
N GLU A 46 3.89 14.38 6.60
CA GLU A 46 2.84 15.04 7.35
C GLU A 46 1.69 14.07 7.62
N ILE A 47 1.16 14.16 8.81
CA ILE A 47 0.07 13.36 9.34
C ILE A 47 -0.97 14.33 9.87
N GLU A 48 -2.18 14.27 9.35
CA GLU A 48 -3.34 14.90 9.98
C GLU A 48 -3.82 14.04 11.13
N GLY A 49 -4.05 14.67 12.28
CA GLY A 49 -4.54 13.99 13.46
C GLY A 49 -6.01 13.62 13.32
N TYR A 50 -6.42 12.46 13.86
CA TYR A 50 -7.83 12.07 13.83
C TYR A 50 -8.71 12.91 14.78
N GLY A 51 -8.12 13.64 15.73
CA GLY A 51 -8.85 14.53 16.64
C GLY A 51 -10.02 13.84 17.32
N SER A 52 -11.24 14.31 17.01
CA SER A 52 -12.49 13.72 17.49
C SER A 52 -13.12 12.71 16.52
N THR A 53 -12.53 12.50 15.34
CA THR A 53 -12.95 11.50 14.34
C THR A 53 -12.00 10.32 14.41
N ASN A 54 -12.44 9.10 14.26
CA ASN A 54 -11.54 7.92 14.22
C ASN A 54 -11.06 7.62 12.79
N GLU A 55 -10.93 8.65 12.01
CA GLU A 55 -10.54 8.60 10.61
C GLU A 55 -9.08 8.98 10.44
N SER A 56 -8.36 9.13 9.58
CA SER A 56 -6.94 9.52 9.47
C SER A 56 -5.96 8.38 9.81
N TRP A 57 -6.14 7.29 9.10
CA TRP A 57 -5.19 6.19 9.08
C TRP A 57 -4.21 6.33 7.92
N TYR A 58 -2.94 6.08 8.18
CA TYR A 58 -1.87 6.14 7.19
C TYR A 58 -1.12 4.82 7.10
N THR A 59 -0.62 4.52 5.92
CA THR A 59 0.47 3.56 5.80
C THR A 59 1.80 4.32 5.78
N ILE A 60 2.77 3.85 6.55
CA ILE A 60 4.11 4.45 6.62
C ILE A 60 5.20 3.41 6.34
N SER A 61 6.37 3.89 5.96
CA SER A 61 7.56 3.08 5.69
C SER A 61 8.82 3.94 5.85
N SER A 62 9.93 3.32 6.25
CA SER A 62 11.21 4.02 6.40
C SER A 62 12.01 4.01 5.09
N PRO A 63 12.54 5.15 4.61
CA PRO A 63 13.46 5.21 3.48
C PRO A 63 14.92 5.00 3.88
N LEU A 64 15.19 4.81 5.17
CA LEU A 64 16.53 4.72 5.72
C LEU A 64 17.12 3.33 5.57
N MET A 65 18.44 3.26 5.48
CA MET A 65 19.17 2.03 5.34
C MET A 65 19.07 1.16 6.60
N GLY A 66 18.68 -0.10 6.42
CA GLY A 66 18.55 -1.07 7.51
C GLY A 66 17.31 -0.87 8.38
N ASN A 67 17.33 -1.46 9.56
CA ASN A 67 16.26 -1.31 10.55
C ASN A 67 16.50 -0.05 11.37
N VAL A 68 15.43 0.73 11.60
CA VAL A 68 15.48 2.02 12.28
C VAL A 68 14.78 1.91 13.61
N ALA A 69 15.46 2.28 14.71
CA ALA A 69 14.82 2.32 16.01
C ALA A 69 13.68 3.35 16.04
N LEU A 70 12.56 3.01 16.66
CA LEU A 70 11.42 3.93 16.76
C LEU A 70 11.81 5.24 17.47
N SER A 71 12.73 5.16 18.43
CA SER A 71 13.28 6.33 19.14
C SER A 71 14.04 7.31 18.23
N ASP A 72 14.46 6.87 17.06
CA ASP A 72 15.24 7.67 16.11
C ASP A 72 14.36 8.38 15.08
N VAL A 73 13.05 8.15 15.12
CA VAL A 73 12.06 8.81 14.27
C VAL A 73 11.29 9.82 15.11
N GLU A 74 11.37 11.09 14.74
CA GLU A 74 10.60 12.14 15.41
C GLU A 74 9.09 11.82 15.32
N SER A 75 8.36 12.05 16.39
CA SER A 75 6.96 11.70 16.59
C SER A 75 6.64 10.20 16.72
N LEU A 76 7.62 9.30 16.69
CA LEU A 76 7.47 7.91 17.10
C LEU A 76 8.11 7.60 18.45
N ILE A 77 8.51 8.63 19.21
CA ILE A 77 9.13 8.48 20.51
C ILE A 77 8.11 7.87 21.49
N PRO A 78 8.42 6.74 22.14
CA PRO A 78 7.45 5.97 22.94
C PRO A 78 6.86 6.68 24.18
N THR A 79 7.38 7.85 24.54
CA THR A 79 6.91 8.63 25.70
C THR A 79 5.60 9.38 25.43
N THR A 80 5.17 9.50 24.18
CA THR A 80 3.89 10.10 23.81
C THR A 80 2.90 9.01 23.45
N ASN A 81 1.80 8.86 24.18
CA ASN A 81 0.78 7.85 23.93
C ASN A 81 -0.25 8.26 22.87
N ASN A 82 0.02 9.32 22.11
CA ASN A 82 -0.96 9.95 21.22
C ASN A 82 -1.03 9.31 19.81
N TYR A 83 -0.20 8.31 19.54
CA TYR A 83 -0.21 7.63 18.26
C TYR A 83 -0.46 6.14 18.41
N ASP A 84 -0.95 5.52 17.36
CA ASP A 84 -1.03 4.09 17.18
C ASP A 84 -0.16 3.67 16.00
N LEU A 85 0.64 2.63 16.22
CA LEU A 85 1.49 2.04 15.21
C LEU A 85 1.35 0.52 15.24
N TYR A 86 0.99 -0.04 14.09
CA TYR A 86 0.81 -1.48 13.94
C TYR A 86 1.67 -2.04 12.81
N ARG A 87 2.16 -3.25 13.02
CA ARG A 87 2.66 -4.12 11.95
C ARG A 87 1.75 -5.33 11.82
N TYR A 88 1.53 -5.79 10.61
CA TYR A 88 0.84 -7.05 10.40
C TYR A 88 1.83 -8.21 10.53
N ASP A 89 1.49 -9.19 11.35
CA ASP A 89 2.23 -10.44 11.55
C ASP A 89 1.46 -11.57 10.86
N GLU A 90 1.86 -11.90 9.64
CA GLU A 90 1.16 -12.88 8.81
C GLU A 90 1.07 -14.26 9.50
N PRO A 91 2.15 -14.84 10.09
CA PRO A 91 2.08 -16.17 10.69
C PRO A 91 1.05 -16.31 11.79
N THR A 92 0.73 -15.25 12.49
CA THR A 92 -0.29 -15.25 13.57
C THR A 92 -1.60 -14.60 13.15
N SER A 93 -1.65 -14.01 11.95
CA SER A 93 -2.81 -13.24 11.43
C SER A 93 -3.25 -12.10 12.36
N VAL A 94 -2.28 -11.39 12.97
CA VAL A 94 -2.53 -10.35 13.97
C VAL A 94 -1.87 -9.03 13.61
N TRP A 95 -2.61 -7.94 13.76
CA TRP A 95 -2.04 -6.60 13.80
C TRP A 95 -1.41 -6.35 15.18
N GLN A 96 -0.09 -6.34 15.23
CA GLN A 96 0.70 -6.15 16.45
C GLN A 96 0.88 -4.67 16.74
N ASN A 97 0.29 -4.18 17.84
CA ASN A 97 0.45 -2.81 18.30
C ASN A 97 1.79 -2.62 19.02
N VAL A 98 2.47 -1.52 18.74
CA VAL A 98 3.75 -1.12 19.38
C VAL A 98 3.63 -0.95 20.89
N LYS A 99 2.46 -0.53 21.38
CA LYS A 99 2.18 -0.32 22.83
C LYS A 99 2.15 -1.62 23.64
N GLN A 100 2.04 -2.77 22.96
CA GLN A 100 2.07 -4.08 23.60
C GLN A 100 3.50 -4.62 23.64
N THR A 101 4.13 -4.59 24.80
CA THR A 101 5.54 -4.98 24.98
C THR A 101 5.83 -6.43 24.59
N SER A 102 4.82 -7.32 24.65
CA SER A 102 4.92 -8.71 24.19
C SER A 102 5.22 -8.85 22.70
N ASN A 103 4.93 -7.82 21.91
CA ASN A 103 5.15 -7.83 20.47
C ASN A 103 6.62 -7.60 20.07
N ASN A 104 7.49 -7.19 21.01
CA ASN A 104 8.89 -6.88 20.76
C ASN A 104 9.09 -5.96 19.54
N PHE A 105 8.23 -4.94 19.44
CA PHE A 105 8.19 -4.02 18.31
C PHE A 105 9.01 -2.76 18.62
N ALA A 106 10.32 -2.80 18.40
CA ALA A 106 11.23 -1.71 18.72
C ALA A 106 11.78 -0.95 17.49
N ASN A 107 11.65 -1.54 16.30
CA ASN A 107 12.24 -0.99 15.08
C ASN A 107 11.24 -0.98 13.92
N LEU A 108 11.46 -0.05 13.00
CA LEU A 108 10.93 -0.14 11.63
C LEU A 108 11.89 -0.98 10.80
N GLU A 109 11.41 -2.08 10.26
CA GLU A 109 12.19 -3.00 9.42
C GLU A 109 12.26 -2.46 7.99
N ASN A 110 13.41 -2.60 7.35
CA ASN A 110 13.62 -2.11 6.00
C ASN A 110 12.72 -2.84 4.97
N GLY A 111 11.99 -2.09 4.16
CA GLY A 111 11.05 -2.64 3.18
C GLY A 111 9.68 -3.02 3.74
N ARG A 112 9.46 -2.91 5.06
CA ARG A 112 8.17 -3.17 5.70
C ARG A 112 7.31 -1.91 5.75
N GLY A 113 6.01 -2.10 5.55
CA GLY A 113 5.00 -1.07 5.79
C GLY A 113 4.36 -1.23 7.17
N TYR A 114 3.78 -0.15 7.66
CA TYR A 114 3.12 -0.05 8.96
C TYR A 114 1.83 0.74 8.85
N LEU A 115 0.83 0.42 9.67
CA LEU A 115 -0.33 1.26 9.90
C LEU A 115 0.00 2.28 11.00
N TYR A 116 -0.35 3.53 10.76
CA TYR A 116 -0.12 4.63 11.68
C TYR A 116 -1.33 5.54 11.78
N ALA A 117 -1.64 5.99 12.99
CA ALA A 117 -2.59 7.07 13.26
C ALA A 117 -2.08 7.92 14.43
N ASN A 118 -2.42 9.20 14.47
CA ASN A 118 -2.08 10.09 15.56
C ASN A 118 -3.31 10.90 15.99
N GLU A 119 -3.44 11.18 17.27
CA GLU A 119 -4.50 12.04 17.81
C GLU A 119 -4.38 13.48 17.30
N TYR A 120 -3.14 13.96 17.14
CA TYR A 120 -2.81 15.32 16.72
C TYR A 120 -2.05 15.33 15.41
N ASP A 121 -2.08 16.47 14.72
CA ASP A 121 -1.22 16.70 13.57
C ASP A 121 0.24 16.47 13.96
N ALA A 122 0.96 15.77 13.14
CA ALA A 122 2.35 15.41 13.38
C ALA A 122 3.16 15.37 12.10
N THR A 123 4.46 15.61 12.21
CA THR A 123 5.41 15.36 11.13
C THR A 123 6.31 14.20 11.55
N LEU A 124 6.28 13.11 10.81
CA LEU A 124 7.26 12.04 10.95
C LEU A 124 8.52 12.43 10.19
N SER A 125 9.65 12.45 10.88
CA SER A 125 10.96 12.83 10.31
C SER A 125 11.91 11.64 10.30
N PHE A 126 12.16 11.08 9.13
CA PHE A 126 13.11 9.99 8.90
C PHE A 126 14.46 10.59 8.53
N ALA A 127 15.33 10.78 9.49
CA ALA A 127 16.64 11.43 9.33
C ALA A 127 17.78 10.42 9.42
N GLY A 128 18.55 10.24 8.35
CA GLY A 128 19.66 9.30 8.35
C GLY A 128 20.20 8.96 6.97
N GLU A 129 20.93 7.87 6.88
CA GLU A 129 21.45 7.34 5.63
C GLU A 129 20.32 6.66 4.85
N LEU A 130 20.18 7.05 3.58
CA LEU A 130 19.14 6.53 2.69
C LEU A 130 19.54 5.18 2.09
N ASN A 131 18.53 4.38 1.74
CA ASN A 131 18.77 3.15 0.97
C ASN A 131 19.43 3.49 -0.38
N GLY A 132 20.64 2.98 -0.57
CA GLY A 132 21.46 3.14 -1.78
C GLY A 132 21.23 2.05 -2.82
N ASP A 133 20.78 0.87 -2.40
CA ASP A 133 20.61 -0.34 -3.19
C ASP A 133 19.20 -0.91 -3.09
N ASP A 134 18.93 -1.95 -3.88
CA ASP A 134 17.68 -2.72 -3.80
C ASP A 134 17.47 -3.28 -2.39
N VAL A 135 16.22 -3.35 -1.95
CA VAL A 135 15.85 -3.88 -0.64
C VAL A 135 15.13 -5.21 -0.80
N THR A 136 15.50 -6.19 0.01
CA THR A 136 14.83 -7.50 0.04
C THR A 136 14.02 -7.62 1.31
N TYR A 137 12.74 -8.03 1.17
CA TYR A 137 11.84 -8.28 2.28
C TYR A 137 11.23 -9.68 2.17
N HIS A 138 11.23 -10.43 3.28
CA HIS A 138 10.70 -11.79 3.33
C HIS A 138 9.18 -11.79 3.52
N LEU A 139 8.48 -12.57 2.70
CA LEU A 139 7.03 -12.79 2.77
C LEU A 139 6.76 -14.23 3.20
N SER A 140 6.12 -14.41 4.34
CA SER A 140 5.62 -15.71 4.78
C SER A 140 4.28 -16.03 4.11
N LYS A 141 3.93 -17.33 4.09
CA LYS A 141 2.63 -17.83 3.62
C LYS A 141 2.19 -18.97 4.53
N THR A 142 1.32 -18.65 5.45
CA THR A 142 0.77 -19.63 6.42
C THR A 142 -0.58 -20.12 5.93
N GLU A 143 -0.74 -21.44 5.82
CA GLU A 143 -1.99 -22.03 5.36
C GLU A 143 -3.08 -22.02 6.44
N ASN A 144 -4.33 -21.94 6.02
CA ASN A 144 -5.52 -22.04 6.88
C ASN A 144 -5.66 -20.94 7.95
N ILE A 145 -5.13 -19.75 7.67
CA ILE A 145 -5.33 -18.56 8.51
C ILE A 145 -6.08 -17.47 7.74
N VAL A 146 -6.67 -16.54 8.46
CA VAL A 146 -7.27 -15.32 7.86
C VAL A 146 -6.16 -14.44 7.30
N LEU A 147 -6.37 -13.87 6.11
CA LEU A 147 -5.37 -13.05 5.39
C LEU A 147 -4.03 -13.79 5.18
N SER A 148 -4.10 -15.08 4.85
CA SER A 148 -2.95 -15.91 4.49
C SER A 148 -2.16 -15.28 3.34
N GLY A 149 -0.84 -15.10 3.55
CA GLY A 149 0.07 -14.50 2.59
C GLY A 149 -0.04 -12.98 2.43
N PHE A 150 -0.84 -12.29 3.24
CA PHE A 150 -0.91 -10.83 3.22
C PHE A 150 0.25 -10.19 3.97
N HIS A 151 0.82 -9.14 3.38
CA HIS A 151 1.90 -8.35 3.97
C HIS A 151 1.74 -6.88 3.67
N LEU A 152 2.00 -6.04 4.66
CA LEU A 152 2.15 -4.61 4.43
C LEU A 152 3.63 -4.35 4.12
N ILE A 153 3.95 -4.09 2.84
CA ILE A 153 5.28 -3.74 2.39
C ILE A 153 5.37 -2.23 2.15
N GLY A 154 6.56 -1.66 2.24
CA GLY A 154 6.76 -0.22 2.16
C GLY A 154 7.67 0.19 1.02
N ASN A 155 7.53 1.43 0.56
CA ASN A 155 8.51 2.05 -0.32
C ASN A 155 9.74 2.45 0.50
N PRO A 156 10.89 1.78 0.33
CA PRO A 156 12.10 2.05 1.10
C PRO A 156 12.97 3.14 0.46
N PHE A 157 12.45 3.91 -0.49
CA PHE A 157 13.21 4.92 -1.23
C PHE A 157 12.57 6.31 -1.10
N THR A 158 13.31 7.31 -1.53
CA THR A 158 12.91 8.72 -1.52
C THR A 158 12.32 9.21 -2.84
N HIS A 159 11.89 8.28 -3.69
CA HIS A 159 11.21 8.55 -4.95
C HIS A 159 10.04 7.58 -5.13
N ASN A 160 9.12 7.92 -5.99
CA ASN A 160 8.02 7.03 -6.34
C ASN A 160 8.53 5.71 -6.92
N ILE A 161 7.92 4.62 -6.47
CA ILE A 161 8.10 3.30 -7.08
C ILE A 161 6.76 2.76 -7.56
N TYR A 162 6.77 1.69 -8.33
CA TYR A 162 5.57 1.07 -8.89
C TYR A 162 5.58 -0.43 -8.64
N LYS A 163 4.38 -1.03 -8.63
CA LYS A 163 4.18 -2.47 -8.63
C LYS A 163 3.69 -2.92 -10.01
N GLY A 164 4.27 -3.98 -10.55
CA GLY A 164 3.91 -4.57 -11.82
C GLY A 164 5.11 -5.12 -12.58
N VAL A 165 4.86 -5.63 -13.78
CA VAL A 165 5.88 -6.27 -14.61
C VAL A 165 7.01 -5.32 -14.97
N GLY A 166 8.23 -5.63 -14.53
CA GLY A 166 9.42 -4.82 -14.80
C GLY A 166 9.58 -3.59 -13.90
N ALA A 167 8.63 -3.32 -13.01
CA ALA A 167 8.68 -2.23 -12.04
C ALA A 167 9.57 -2.56 -10.82
N ALA A 168 9.58 -1.66 -9.83
CA ALA A 168 10.32 -1.83 -8.59
C ALA A 168 9.86 -3.07 -7.80
N ILE A 169 8.54 -3.29 -7.72
CA ILE A 169 7.95 -4.47 -7.12
C ILE A 169 7.36 -5.32 -8.24
N ASP A 170 8.06 -6.39 -8.58
CA ASP A 170 7.65 -7.32 -9.62
C ASP A 170 6.53 -8.25 -9.11
N ASP A 171 5.60 -8.62 -9.99
CA ASP A 171 4.43 -9.45 -9.67
C ASP A 171 4.76 -10.93 -9.42
N ASN A 172 6.00 -11.34 -9.52
CA ASN A 172 6.43 -12.73 -9.28
C ASN A 172 5.90 -13.24 -7.93
N ASN A 173 4.92 -14.15 -7.96
CA ASN A 173 4.22 -14.73 -6.83
C ASN A 173 3.32 -13.79 -6.02
N LEU A 174 3.18 -12.53 -6.40
CA LEU A 174 2.22 -11.61 -5.81
C LEU A 174 0.88 -11.65 -6.56
N ALA A 175 -0.20 -11.32 -5.85
CA ALA A 175 -1.50 -11.10 -6.48
C ALA A 175 -1.41 -10.00 -7.54
N ALA A 176 -2.26 -10.11 -8.57
CA ALA A 176 -2.34 -9.12 -9.64
C ALA A 176 -2.61 -7.71 -9.11
N GLY A 177 -3.43 -7.60 -8.04
CA GLY A 177 -3.72 -6.35 -7.36
C GLY A 177 -2.98 -6.17 -6.03
N TYR A 178 -3.20 -5.01 -5.44
CA TYR A 178 -2.75 -4.63 -4.09
C TYR A 178 -3.72 -3.62 -3.49
N TYR A 179 -3.59 -3.33 -2.21
CA TYR A 179 -4.40 -2.31 -1.55
C TYR A 179 -3.57 -1.09 -1.17
N THR A 180 -4.19 0.08 -1.34
CA THR A 180 -3.77 1.33 -0.71
C THR A 180 -4.79 1.71 0.36
N LEU A 181 -4.35 2.38 1.41
CA LEU A 181 -5.21 2.91 2.45
C LEU A 181 -5.46 4.39 2.20
N SER A 182 -6.72 4.81 2.21
CA SER A 182 -7.09 6.22 2.22
C SER A 182 -7.11 6.78 3.65
N ASP A 183 -7.05 8.10 3.78
CA ASP A 183 -7.14 8.82 5.07
C ASP A 183 -8.44 8.50 5.80
N ALA A 184 -9.53 8.25 5.06
CA ALA A 184 -10.82 7.80 5.61
C ALA A 184 -10.82 6.33 6.09
N GLY A 185 -9.69 5.64 6.11
CA GLY A 185 -9.58 4.25 6.56
C GLY A 185 -10.12 3.22 5.57
N ALA A 186 -10.26 3.56 4.29
CA ALA A 186 -10.71 2.65 3.25
C ALA A 186 -9.53 1.93 2.59
N TRP A 187 -9.54 0.59 2.60
CA TRP A 187 -8.64 -0.23 1.81
C TRP A 187 -9.14 -0.33 0.37
N GLY A 188 -8.61 0.52 -0.50
CA GLY A 188 -8.95 0.54 -1.93
C GLY A 188 -8.09 -0.43 -2.73
N ALA A 189 -8.70 -1.43 -3.38
CA ALA A 189 -8.01 -2.32 -4.28
C ALA A 189 -7.54 -1.58 -5.54
N LYS A 190 -6.36 -1.92 -6.02
CA LYS A 190 -5.70 -1.37 -7.21
C LYS A 190 -5.19 -2.53 -8.06
N ILE A 191 -5.36 -2.41 -9.36
CA ILE A 191 -4.77 -3.31 -10.36
C ILE A 191 -3.98 -2.53 -11.42
N SER A 192 -4.07 -1.22 -11.41
CA SER A 192 -3.35 -0.37 -12.35
C SER A 192 -1.90 -0.25 -11.91
N ASP A 193 -1.03 -0.55 -12.81
CA ASP A 193 0.41 -0.48 -12.64
C ASP A 193 0.93 0.96 -12.68
N ASP A 194 0.10 1.93 -13.11
CA ASP A 194 0.47 3.35 -13.23
C ASP A 194 0.35 4.14 -11.92
N ILE A 195 -0.10 3.51 -10.83
CA ILE A 195 -0.28 4.18 -9.55
C ILE A 195 1.03 4.18 -8.77
N PRO A 196 1.62 5.36 -8.53
CA PRO A 196 2.86 5.45 -7.78
C PRO A 196 2.65 5.14 -6.30
N ILE A 197 3.62 4.43 -5.72
CA ILE A 197 3.79 4.25 -4.28
C ILE A 197 4.76 5.33 -3.83
N ALA A 198 4.26 6.33 -3.13
CA ALA A 198 5.05 7.50 -2.75
C ALA A 198 6.15 7.17 -1.72
N PRO A 199 7.19 8.01 -1.57
CA PRO A 199 8.16 7.91 -0.49
C PRO A 199 7.48 7.80 0.88
N GLY A 200 7.93 6.85 1.70
CA GLY A 200 7.37 6.64 3.02
C GLY A 200 5.94 6.08 3.06
N GLN A 201 5.42 5.57 1.95
CA GLN A 201 4.11 4.91 1.87
C GLN A 201 4.26 3.38 1.90
N GLY A 202 3.26 2.69 2.48
CA GLY A 202 3.09 1.24 2.40
C GLY A 202 1.91 0.83 1.54
N ILE A 203 1.95 -0.39 1.02
CA ILE A 203 0.85 -1.07 0.33
C ILE A 203 0.64 -2.46 0.90
N LEU A 204 -0.61 -2.92 0.92
CA LEU A 204 -0.93 -4.27 1.35
C LEU A 204 -0.96 -5.19 0.12
N VAL A 205 -0.03 -6.14 0.08
CA VAL A 205 0.11 -7.14 -0.98
C VAL A 205 -0.22 -8.53 -0.47
N LYS A 206 -0.51 -9.46 -1.39
CA LYS A 206 -0.68 -10.87 -1.08
C LYS A 206 0.32 -11.70 -1.88
N THR A 207 1.02 -12.61 -1.21
CA THR A 207 1.85 -13.62 -1.88
C THR A 207 1.12 -14.96 -2.01
N SER A 208 1.36 -15.67 -3.10
CA SER A 208 0.85 -17.03 -3.33
C SER A 208 1.70 -18.10 -2.66
N LYS A 209 2.95 -17.78 -2.30
CA LYS A 209 3.89 -18.69 -1.64
C LYS A 209 4.91 -17.90 -0.81
N GLU A 210 5.49 -18.56 0.19
CA GLU A 210 6.62 -18.05 0.95
C GLU A 210 7.83 -17.74 0.06
N GLY A 211 8.51 -16.64 0.34
CA GLY A 211 9.72 -16.23 -0.38
C GLY A 211 10.04 -14.75 -0.21
N ASP A 212 11.10 -14.35 -0.85
CA ASP A 212 11.57 -12.97 -0.78
C ASP A 212 10.99 -12.14 -1.91
N VAL A 213 10.53 -10.94 -1.60
CA VAL A 213 10.27 -9.87 -2.55
C VAL A 213 11.47 -8.93 -2.61
N LYS A 214 11.95 -8.68 -3.82
CA LYS A 214 13.02 -7.71 -4.06
C LYS A 214 12.40 -6.41 -4.52
N ILE A 215 12.52 -5.36 -3.71
CA ILE A 215 12.09 -3.99 -4.05
C ILE A 215 13.27 -3.30 -4.72
N LYS A 216 13.21 -3.19 -6.04
CA LYS A 216 14.29 -2.61 -6.84
C LYS A 216 14.32 -1.11 -6.70
N LYS A 217 15.51 -0.52 -6.63
CA LYS A 217 15.70 0.93 -6.64
C LYS A 217 15.52 1.50 -8.06
N THR A 218 14.29 1.56 -8.49
CA THR A 218 13.92 2.13 -9.80
C THR A 218 12.57 2.85 -9.70
N ASN A 219 12.43 3.91 -10.45
CA ASN A 219 11.16 4.62 -10.67
C ASN A 219 10.53 4.26 -12.02
N THR A 220 10.96 3.17 -12.63
CA THR A 220 10.41 2.68 -13.89
C THR A 220 8.95 2.31 -13.70
N GLN A 221 8.08 2.89 -14.51
CA GLN A 221 6.70 2.44 -14.60
C GLN A 221 6.66 1.03 -15.18
N PRO A 222 5.72 0.20 -14.75
CA PRO A 222 5.58 -1.14 -15.29
C PRO A 222 5.28 -1.09 -16.79
N SER A 223 5.73 -2.15 -17.47
CA SER A 223 5.32 -2.35 -18.85
C SER A 223 3.82 -2.58 -18.85
N GLN A 224 3.06 -1.75 -19.56
CA GLN A 224 1.63 -1.99 -19.71
C GLN A 224 1.42 -3.41 -20.25
N LYS A 225 0.67 -4.23 -19.52
CA LYS A 225 0.09 -5.44 -20.07
C LYS A 225 -0.92 -4.99 -21.13
N SER A 226 -0.49 -4.88 -22.38
CA SER A 226 -1.40 -4.65 -23.48
C SER A 226 -2.31 -5.88 -23.58
N SER A 227 -3.62 -5.68 -23.37
CA SER A 227 -4.69 -6.64 -23.66
C SER A 227 -5.24 -7.53 -22.53
N VAL A 228 -5.02 -7.25 -21.28
CA VAL A 228 -5.82 -7.94 -20.25
C VAL A 228 -7.21 -7.33 -20.19
N ASP A 229 -8.22 -8.16 -20.36
CA ASP A 229 -9.61 -7.74 -20.21
C ASP A 229 -9.95 -7.58 -18.73
N ILE A 230 -10.43 -6.40 -18.35
CA ILE A 230 -10.76 -6.06 -16.97
C ILE A 230 -12.17 -5.49 -16.91
N LEU A 231 -12.94 -5.96 -15.95
CA LEU A 231 -14.21 -5.38 -15.56
C LEU A 231 -14.04 -4.75 -14.18
N ALA A 232 -14.06 -3.43 -14.12
CA ALA A 232 -13.99 -2.68 -12.87
C ALA A 232 -15.42 -2.37 -12.37
N ILE A 233 -15.72 -2.76 -11.15
CA ILE A 233 -17.01 -2.55 -10.50
C ILE A 233 -16.79 -1.66 -9.28
N THR A 234 -17.43 -0.52 -9.27
CA THR A 234 -17.33 0.48 -8.19
C THR A 234 -18.66 0.64 -7.51
N VAL A 235 -18.67 0.65 -6.18
CA VAL A 235 -19.80 1.11 -5.38
C VAL A 235 -19.46 2.43 -4.69
N ASN A 236 -20.39 3.36 -4.65
CA ASN A 236 -20.18 4.63 -3.99
C ASN A 236 -21.48 5.17 -3.39
N ASN A 237 -21.38 5.93 -2.28
CA ASN A 237 -22.48 6.59 -1.59
C ASN A 237 -22.31 8.12 -1.53
N ASN A 238 -21.57 8.72 -2.47
CA ASN A 238 -21.14 10.12 -2.54
C ASN A 238 -20.06 10.56 -1.53
N GLU A 239 -19.80 9.80 -0.49
CA GLU A 239 -18.77 10.08 0.52
C GLU A 239 -17.61 9.08 0.40
N TYR A 240 -17.95 7.80 0.29
CA TYR A 240 -16.99 6.70 0.21
C TYR A 240 -17.21 5.87 -1.03
N GLU A 241 -16.14 5.29 -1.54
CA GLU A 241 -16.18 4.33 -2.64
C GLU A 241 -15.37 3.07 -2.33
N ASP A 242 -15.78 1.97 -2.94
CA ASP A 242 -15.02 0.74 -2.96
C ASP A 242 -15.08 0.09 -4.34
N LYS A 243 -14.07 -0.75 -4.65
CA LYS A 243 -13.90 -1.37 -5.96
C LYS A 243 -13.63 -2.86 -5.87
N ALA A 244 -14.16 -3.57 -6.86
CA ALA A 244 -13.79 -4.93 -7.18
C ALA A 244 -13.49 -5.05 -8.67
N PHE A 245 -12.64 -6.02 -9.03
CA PHE A 245 -12.18 -6.23 -10.39
C PHE A 245 -12.34 -7.70 -10.79
N ALA A 246 -12.94 -7.94 -11.93
CA ALA A 246 -12.87 -9.22 -12.62
C ALA A 246 -11.79 -9.10 -13.70
N VAL A 247 -10.78 -9.94 -13.62
CA VAL A 247 -9.63 -9.99 -14.54
C VAL A 247 -9.69 -11.32 -15.28
N PHE A 248 -9.73 -11.27 -16.61
CA PHE A 248 -9.92 -12.44 -17.45
C PHE A 248 -8.57 -12.97 -17.92
N GLU A 249 -7.79 -13.46 -16.98
CA GLU A 249 -6.53 -14.18 -17.21
C GLU A 249 -6.21 -15.08 -16.02
N ASP A 250 -5.25 -15.98 -16.19
CA ASP A 250 -4.69 -16.75 -15.09
C ASP A 250 -3.80 -15.88 -14.21
N GLY A 251 -3.88 -16.08 -12.89
CA GLY A 251 -3.06 -15.33 -11.95
C GLY A 251 -3.39 -15.60 -10.50
N VAL A 252 -2.78 -14.81 -9.61
CA VAL A 252 -3.06 -14.84 -8.17
C VAL A 252 -4.13 -13.82 -7.85
N ALA A 253 -5.28 -14.29 -7.39
CA ALA A 253 -6.38 -13.45 -6.97
C ALA A 253 -6.08 -12.72 -5.64
N LEU A 254 -6.71 -11.56 -5.45
CA LEU A 254 -6.60 -10.76 -4.23
C LEU A 254 -7.92 -10.81 -3.46
N GLU A 255 -7.92 -11.46 -2.29
CA GLU A 255 -9.12 -11.52 -1.46
C GLU A 255 -9.50 -10.14 -0.93
N LYS A 256 -10.80 -9.98 -0.67
CA LYS A 256 -11.37 -8.77 -0.08
C LYS A 256 -10.97 -8.65 1.38
N VAL A 257 -10.43 -7.48 1.75
CA VAL A 257 -10.14 -7.10 3.14
C VAL A 257 -11.22 -6.15 3.66
N ASN A 258 -11.47 -6.19 4.97
CA ASN A 258 -12.38 -5.24 5.61
C ASN A 258 -11.70 -3.87 5.71
N HIS A 259 -12.50 -2.81 5.51
CA HIS A 259 -12.04 -1.44 5.74
C HIS A 259 -11.83 -1.17 7.23
N GLN A 260 -10.96 -0.21 7.57
CA GLN A 260 -10.81 0.29 8.93
C GLN A 260 -12.06 1.09 9.34
N ASN A 261 -12.58 1.90 8.44
CA ASN A 261 -13.85 2.61 8.60
C ASN A 261 -15.01 1.73 8.15
N GLN A 262 -15.97 1.48 9.05
CA GLN A 262 -17.12 0.61 8.80
C GLN A 262 -18.22 1.28 7.95
N ASP A 263 -18.18 2.60 7.75
CA ASP A 263 -19.14 3.33 6.93
C ASP A 263 -18.80 3.25 5.43
N VAL A 264 -17.59 2.81 5.10
CA VAL A 264 -17.20 2.52 3.72
C VAL A 264 -17.96 1.30 3.20
N PRO A 265 -18.72 1.42 2.10
CA PRO A 265 -19.39 0.26 1.52
C PRO A 265 -18.39 -0.75 1.01
N MET A 266 -18.77 -2.02 0.95
CA MET A 266 -17.93 -3.09 0.41
C MET A 266 -18.56 -3.70 -0.82
N ILE A 267 -17.78 -3.85 -1.88
CA ILE A 267 -18.15 -4.62 -3.07
C ILE A 267 -17.08 -5.69 -3.35
N TYR A 268 -17.50 -6.89 -3.69
CA TYR A 268 -16.58 -8.01 -3.92
C TYR A 268 -17.20 -9.09 -4.81
N LEU A 269 -16.38 -9.95 -5.34
CA LEU A 269 -16.74 -11.07 -6.18
C LEU A 269 -16.60 -12.36 -5.37
N PRO A 270 -17.72 -12.99 -4.94
CA PRO A 270 -17.68 -14.30 -4.32
C PRO A 270 -17.43 -15.37 -5.40
N VAL A 271 -16.26 -15.99 -5.37
CA VAL A 271 -15.89 -17.08 -6.28
C VAL A 271 -15.43 -18.26 -5.44
N ASP A 272 -15.99 -19.42 -5.69
CA ASP A 272 -15.81 -20.62 -4.86
C ASP A 272 -16.12 -20.33 -3.39
N ASP A 273 -15.16 -20.56 -2.49
CA ASP A 273 -15.33 -20.36 -1.04
C ASP A 273 -14.72 -19.04 -0.53
N ALA A 274 -14.34 -18.11 -1.42
CA ALA A 274 -13.68 -16.87 -1.04
C ALA A 274 -14.31 -15.62 -1.68
N ASN A 275 -14.09 -14.47 -1.04
CA ASN A 275 -14.51 -13.16 -1.53
C ASN A 275 -13.31 -12.39 -2.08
N TYR A 276 -13.40 -11.90 -3.29
CA TYR A 276 -12.26 -11.24 -3.95
C TYR A 276 -12.52 -9.78 -4.25
N ALA A 277 -11.52 -8.96 -4.02
CA ALA A 277 -11.43 -7.62 -4.58
C ALA A 277 -10.87 -7.64 -6.01
N VAL A 278 -9.99 -8.63 -6.31
CA VAL A 278 -9.53 -8.90 -7.67
C VAL A 278 -9.68 -10.40 -7.90
N ALA A 279 -10.69 -10.79 -8.68
CA ALA A 279 -10.91 -12.17 -9.07
C ALA A 279 -10.26 -12.44 -10.43
N MET A 280 -9.56 -13.58 -10.54
CA MET A 280 -9.04 -14.08 -11.80
C MET A 280 -10.07 -15.07 -12.37
N LEU A 281 -10.59 -14.80 -13.54
CA LEU A 281 -11.73 -15.50 -14.11
C LEU A 281 -11.40 -16.08 -15.48
N ASP A 282 -12.07 -17.17 -15.83
CA ASP A 282 -12.01 -17.76 -17.18
C ASP A 282 -12.71 -16.86 -18.20
N ASP A 283 -12.15 -16.77 -19.42
CA ASP A 283 -12.70 -15.97 -20.52
C ASP A 283 -14.12 -16.36 -20.94
N ASN A 284 -14.53 -17.60 -20.65
CA ASN A 284 -15.84 -18.13 -21.04
C ASN A 284 -16.93 -17.89 -20.00
N ILE A 285 -16.60 -17.31 -18.83
CA ILE A 285 -17.58 -17.05 -17.78
C ILE A 285 -18.63 -16.05 -18.28
N LYS A 286 -19.90 -16.36 -18.04
CA LYS A 286 -21.04 -15.54 -18.47
C LYS A 286 -21.72 -14.81 -17.30
N ASP A 287 -21.73 -15.46 -16.15
CA ASP A 287 -22.37 -14.96 -14.94
C ASP A 287 -21.31 -14.77 -13.88
N ILE A 288 -21.08 -13.51 -13.51
CA ILE A 288 -20.11 -13.14 -12.49
C ILE A 288 -20.87 -12.80 -11.21
N PRO A 289 -20.72 -13.59 -10.14
CA PRO A 289 -21.39 -13.29 -8.90
C PRO A 289 -20.82 -12.00 -8.30
N LEU A 290 -21.71 -11.11 -7.83
CA LEU A 290 -21.38 -9.84 -7.23
C LEU A 290 -22.05 -9.74 -5.87
N SER A 291 -21.33 -9.34 -4.85
CA SER A 291 -21.87 -9.06 -3.53
C SER A 291 -21.56 -7.65 -3.10
N PHE A 292 -22.56 -7.05 -2.46
CA PHE A 292 -22.50 -5.72 -1.90
C PHE A 292 -22.90 -5.76 -0.43
N LYS A 293 -22.18 -5.01 0.41
CA LYS A 293 -22.47 -4.85 1.83
C LYS A 293 -22.28 -3.39 2.23
N ALA A 294 -23.25 -2.83 2.96
CA ALA A 294 -23.18 -1.51 3.57
C ALA A 294 -23.70 -1.57 5.00
N ASN A 295 -23.13 -0.79 5.91
CA ASN A 295 -23.56 -0.68 7.28
C ASN A 295 -24.48 0.54 7.51
N THR A 296 -24.51 1.49 6.58
CA THR A 296 -25.35 2.68 6.61
C THR A 296 -26.48 2.57 5.60
N MET A 297 -27.67 3.07 5.95
CA MET A 297 -28.80 3.17 5.02
C MET A 297 -28.63 4.39 4.12
N GLY A 298 -28.88 4.25 2.82
CA GLY A 298 -28.75 5.34 1.85
C GLY A 298 -28.86 4.87 0.41
N GLU A 299 -28.63 5.80 -0.49
CA GLU A 299 -28.49 5.50 -1.91
C GLU A 299 -27.05 5.11 -2.22
N TYR A 300 -26.89 4.04 -2.99
CA TYR A 300 -25.62 3.55 -3.46
C TYR A 300 -25.65 3.42 -4.98
N THR A 301 -24.61 3.92 -5.61
CA THR A 301 -24.45 3.80 -7.07
C THR A 301 -23.43 2.72 -7.37
N ILE A 302 -23.81 1.73 -8.16
CA ILE A 302 -22.89 0.73 -8.72
C ILE A 302 -22.58 1.12 -10.16
N THR A 303 -21.29 1.31 -10.45
CA THR A 303 -20.78 1.63 -11.79
C THR A 303 -19.91 0.48 -12.28
N ILE A 304 -20.14 0.07 -13.53
CA ILE A 304 -19.36 -1.01 -14.18
C ILE A 304 -18.65 -0.42 -15.38
N ASN A 305 -17.34 -0.54 -15.42
CA ASN A 305 -16.48 -0.12 -16.54
C ASN A 305 -15.69 -1.33 -17.08
N SER A 306 -15.56 -1.40 -18.38
CA SER A 306 -14.79 -2.44 -19.06
C SER A 306 -13.61 -1.82 -19.78
N ASP A 307 -12.41 -2.34 -19.52
CA ASP A 307 -11.20 -2.02 -20.26
C ASP A 307 -10.86 -3.18 -21.19
N ASN A 308 -10.58 -2.85 -22.46
CA ASN A 308 -10.18 -3.74 -23.56
C ASN A 308 -11.21 -4.78 -24.04
N ARG A 309 -12.14 -5.23 -23.19
CA ARG A 309 -13.17 -6.20 -23.61
C ARG A 309 -14.42 -5.48 -24.09
N GLY A 310 -14.75 -5.66 -25.37
CA GLY A 310 -16.02 -5.23 -25.93
C GLY A 310 -17.14 -6.21 -25.51
N PHE A 311 -17.84 -5.91 -24.42
CA PHE A 311 -19.10 -6.62 -24.12
C PHE A 311 -20.21 -6.06 -25.02
N GLU A 312 -20.96 -6.94 -25.66
CA GLU A 312 -22.13 -6.53 -26.43
C GLU A 312 -23.22 -5.95 -25.51
N HIS A 313 -23.41 -6.58 -24.34
CA HIS A 313 -24.31 -6.13 -23.29
C HIS A 313 -23.80 -6.59 -21.92
N ILE A 314 -23.97 -5.76 -20.90
CA ILE A 314 -23.76 -6.09 -19.49
C ILE A 314 -25.07 -5.81 -18.74
N TYR A 315 -25.55 -6.79 -17.99
CA TYR A 315 -26.74 -6.69 -17.18
C TYR A 315 -26.39 -6.92 -15.72
N LEU A 316 -26.90 -6.07 -14.83
CA LEU A 316 -26.94 -6.36 -13.39
C LEU A 316 -28.28 -7.05 -13.11
N VAL A 317 -28.23 -8.25 -12.54
CA VAL A 317 -29.40 -9.03 -12.19
C VAL A 317 -29.46 -9.15 -10.66
N ASP A 318 -30.54 -8.66 -10.06
CA ASP A 318 -30.85 -8.87 -8.65
C ASP A 318 -31.53 -10.23 -8.49
N SER A 319 -30.99 -11.10 -7.60
CA SER A 319 -31.44 -12.49 -7.45
C SER A 319 -31.89 -12.82 -6.02
#